data_5cc2c3ade13faa833124dd418d7c8bde
#
_entry.id   5cc2c3ade13faa833124dd418d7c8bde
#
_cell.length_a   1.000
_cell.length_b   1.000
_cell.length_c   1.000
_cell.angle_alpha   90.00
_cell.angle_beta   90.00
_cell.angle_gamma   90.00
#
_symmetry.space_group_name_H-M   'P 1'
#
loop_
_entity.id
_entity.type
_entity.pdbx_description
1 polymer ?
#
loop_
_entity_poly.entity_id
_entity_poly.type
_entity_poly.pdbx_seq_one_letter_code
_entity_poly.pdbx_strand_id
1 'polypeptide(L)'
;VRLLRPRTLVIHDNLKKEIFYISNIFKDEKIKNYQSKFNEIKSDLFKLLIQSSIKNLNKPLKEKIKNIKVKSNTSKSKFLRMVNKAKKYIKLGDIFQVVLSQRFEAKLSKKPIDIYKKLRVTNPSPFMFFFNFNDFQIIGASPEILVRLRDNKITVRPIAGTRPRGKTLKEDLYYEKDLLKDKKELSEHLML
;
A
#
# COMPACT_ATOMS: atom_id res chain seq x y z
N VAL A 1 3.30 -9.35 16.46
CA VAL A 1 3.08 -8.01 15.87
C VAL A 1 4.39 -7.25 15.97
N ARG A 2 4.83 -6.61 14.87
CA ARG A 2 5.97 -5.68 14.85
C ARG A 2 5.45 -4.28 14.61
N LEU A 3 5.89 -3.35 15.43
CA LEU A 3 5.55 -1.93 15.34
C LEU A 3 6.82 -1.13 15.11
N LEU A 4 6.74 -0.10 14.27
CA LEU A 4 7.80 0.87 14.06
C LEU A 4 7.41 2.18 14.77
N ARG A 5 8.32 2.66 15.61
CA ARG A 5 8.21 3.97 16.25
C ARG A 5 9.31 4.87 15.67
N PRO A 6 9.02 5.65 14.63
CA PRO A 6 10.04 6.43 13.96
C PRO A 6 10.51 7.57 14.86
N ARG A 7 11.82 7.68 15.03
CA ARG A 7 12.45 8.85 15.68
C ARG A 7 12.48 10.03 14.74
N THR A 8 12.81 9.78 13.49
CA THR A 8 12.95 10.81 12.46
C THR A 8 11.97 10.54 11.33
N LEU A 9 11.27 11.58 10.90
CA LEU A 9 10.39 11.58 9.74
C LEU A 9 10.86 12.65 8.77
N VAL A 10 10.94 12.30 7.49
CA VAL A 10 11.12 13.25 6.40
C VAL A 10 9.86 13.23 5.56
N ILE A 11 9.17 14.34 5.49
CA ILE A 11 7.94 14.50 4.72
C ILE A 11 8.24 15.42 3.54
N HIS A 12 7.98 14.94 2.34
CA HIS A 12 8.02 15.75 1.13
C HIS A 12 6.59 16.06 0.70
N ASP A 13 6.19 17.31 0.86
CA ASP A 13 4.91 17.81 0.37
C ASP A 13 5.04 18.22 -1.10
N ASN A 14 4.52 17.39 -2.00
CA ASN A 14 4.58 17.64 -3.44
C ASN A 14 3.71 18.82 -3.87
N LEU A 15 2.66 19.13 -3.12
CA LEU A 15 1.75 20.24 -3.43
C LEU A 15 2.38 21.58 -3.10
N LYS A 16 2.93 21.69 -1.87
CA LYS A 16 3.57 22.92 -1.38
C LYS A 16 5.03 23.05 -1.82
N LYS A 17 5.64 21.99 -2.38
CA LYS A 17 7.07 21.92 -2.71
C LYS A 17 7.98 22.09 -1.50
N GLU A 18 7.55 21.60 -0.35
CA GLU A 18 8.24 21.72 0.92
C GLU A 18 8.73 20.37 1.43
N ILE A 19 9.80 20.40 2.22
CA ILE A 19 10.32 19.22 2.93
C ILE A 19 10.30 19.54 4.42
N PHE A 20 9.61 18.68 5.17
CA PHE A 20 9.60 18.73 6.63
C PHE A 20 10.53 17.65 7.18
N TYR A 21 11.42 18.05 8.07
CA TYR A 21 12.25 17.14 8.83
C TYR A 21 11.82 17.19 10.29
N ILE A 22 11.24 16.11 10.79
CA ILE A 22 10.68 15.99 12.12
C ILE A 22 11.50 15.02 12.94
N SER A 23 11.97 15.42 14.09
CA SER A 23 12.59 14.50 15.04
C SER A 23 11.73 14.39 16.29
N ASN A 24 11.27 13.19 16.57
CA ASN A 24 10.47 12.90 17.76
C ASN A 24 11.37 12.74 18.97
N ILE A 25 10.99 13.40 20.05
CA ILE A 25 11.57 13.23 21.36
C ILE A 25 10.57 12.43 22.20
N PHE A 26 11.00 11.32 22.74
CA PHE A 26 10.12 10.45 23.51
C PHE A 26 10.21 10.76 25.00
N LYS A 27 9.10 10.58 25.70
CA LYS A 27 8.96 10.95 27.13
C LYS A 27 9.96 10.24 28.05
N ASP A 28 10.46 9.10 27.65
CA ASP A 28 11.48 8.29 28.35
C ASP A 28 12.92 8.80 28.12
N GLU A 29 13.12 9.76 27.21
CA GLU A 29 14.44 10.34 26.93
C GLU A 29 14.75 11.50 27.87
N LYS A 30 15.83 11.36 28.62
CA LYS A 30 16.38 12.45 29.45
C LYS A 30 17.21 13.39 28.60
N ILE A 31 16.59 14.42 28.04
CA ILE A 31 17.29 15.44 27.28
C ILE A 31 17.84 16.51 28.23
N LYS A 32 19.18 16.56 28.33
CA LYS A 32 19.88 17.54 29.17
C LYS A 32 19.90 18.94 28.54
N ASN A 33 19.93 19.01 27.20
CA ASN A 33 20.00 20.28 26.47
C ASN A 33 19.26 20.19 25.12
N TYR A 34 18.15 20.90 25.03
CA TYR A 34 17.33 20.94 23.80
C TYR A 34 18.03 21.65 22.64
N GLN A 35 18.85 22.67 22.90
CA GLN A 35 19.59 23.38 21.86
C GLN A 35 20.62 22.48 21.18
N SER A 36 21.34 21.69 21.96
CA SER A 36 22.29 20.71 21.42
C SER A 36 21.57 19.68 20.54
N LYS A 37 20.40 19.21 20.98
CA LYS A 37 19.58 18.26 20.19
C LYS A 37 19.06 18.87 18.90
N PHE A 38 18.66 20.12 18.92
CA PHE A 38 18.25 20.85 17.73
C PHE A 38 19.38 20.98 16.72
N ASN A 39 20.60 21.31 17.18
CA ASN A 39 21.78 21.42 16.31
C ASN A 39 22.14 20.08 15.68
N GLU A 40 22.03 18.97 16.41
CA GLU A 40 22.20 17.60 15.89
C GLU A 40 21.20 17.32 14.74
N ILE A 41 19.91 17.60 14.98
CA ILE A 41 18.84 17.42 13.99
C ILE A 41 19.10 18.25 12.73
N LYS A 42 19.53 19.51 12.90
CA LYS A 42 19.88 20.40 11.80
C LYS A 42 21.05 19.86 10.97
N SER A 43 22.09 19.36 11.64
CA SER A 43 23.23 18.72 10.98
C SER A 43 22.82 17.49 10.17
N ASP A 44 21.94 16.65 10.70
CA ASP A 44 21.45 15.45 10.00
C ASP A 44 20.60 15.81 8.78
N LEU A 45 19.79 16.84 8.86
CA LEU A 45 19.07 17.37 7.70
C LEU A 45 20.02 17.79 6.58
N PHE A 46 21.08 18.55 6.91
CA PHE A 46 22.08 18.98 5.93
C PHE A 46 22.78 17.78 5.28
N LYS A 47 23.18 16.77 6.06
CA LYS A 47 23.78 15.53 5.50
C LYS A 47 22.85 14.84 4.51
N LEU A 48 21.56 14.72 4.82
CA LEU A 48 20.57 14.12 3.93
C LEU A 48 20.41 14.90 2.63
N LEU A 49 20.34 16.23 2.68
CA LEU A 49 20.23 17.09 1.51
C LEU A 49 21.45 16.95 0.58
N ILE A 50 22.66 16.94 1.14
CA ILE A 50 23.90 16.75 0.38
C ILE A 50 23.92 15.36 -0.27
N GLN A 51 23.60 14.30 0.47
CA GLN A 51 23.58 12.93 -0.06
C GLN A 51 22.55 12.72 -1.16
N SER A 52 21.39 13.40 -1.08
CA SER A 52 20.34 13.30 -2.09
C SER A 52 20.75 13.93 -3.42
N SER A 53 21.60 14.94 -3.39
CA SER A 53 22.10 15.64 -4.59
C SER A 53 23.10 14.82 -5.40
N ILE A 54 23.73 13.81 -4.81
CA ILE A 54 24.87 13.09 -5.42
C ILE A 54 24.46 11.82 -6.19
N LYS A 55 23.27 11.26 -5.95
CA LYS A 55 22.85 10.00 -6.59
C LYS A 55 21.73 10.22 -7.60
N ASN A 56 22.11 10.12 -8.88
CA ASN A 56 21.14 9.96 -9.98
C ASN A 56 20.39 8.62 -9.82
N LEU A 57 19.29 8.62 -9.07
CA LEU A 57 18.47 7.43 -8.76
C LEU A 57 17.59 6.97 -9.94
N ASN A 58 17.66 7.66 -11.08
CA ASN A 58 16.77 7.49 -12.22
C ASN A 58 17.34 6.61 -13.35
N LYS A 59 18.15 5.59 -13.03
CA LYS A 59 18.45 4.58 -14.06
C LYS A 59 17.20 3.71 -14.27
N PRO A 60 16.57 3.75 -15.46
CA PRO A 60 15.44 2.87 -15.73
C PRO A 60 15.90 1.42 -15.68
N LEU A 61 15.13 0.58 -15.01
CA LEU A 61 15.35 -0.86 -14.98
C LEU A 61 15.04 -1.42 -16.38
N LYS A 62 16.07 -1.50 -17.23
CA LYS A 62 15.96 -1.99 -18.62
C LYS A 62 16.03 -3.53 -18.76
N GLU A 63 15.95 -4.28 -17.69
CA GLU A 63 16.11 -5.73 -17.78
C GLU A 63 14.81 -6.45 -18.07
N LYS A 64 14.86 -7.35 -19.07
CA LYS A 64 13.81 -8.34 -19.32
C LYS A 64 13.72 -9.28 -18.12
N ILE A 65 12.52 -9.40 -17.56
CA ILE A 65 12.23 -10.36 -16.48
C ILE A 65 12.33 -11.77 -17.09
N LYS A 66 13.28 -12.57 -16.62
CA LYS A 66 13.35 -14.01 -16.92
C LYS A 66 12.12 -14.69 -16.29
N ASN A 67 11.66 -15.78 -16.90
CA ASN A 67 10.55 -16.57 -16.36
C ASN A 67 10.78 -16.90 -14.88
N ILE A 68 9.94 -16.33 -14.02
CA ILE A 68 10.00 -16.56 -12.57
C ILE A 68 9.13 -17.76 -12.26
N LYS A 69 9.74 -18.82 -11.68
CA LYS A 69 8.98 -19.96 -11.15
C LYS A 69 8.27 -19.53 -9.86
N VAL A 70 6.96 -19.56 -9.90
CA VAL A 70 6.09 -19.24 -8.77
C VAL A 70 5.53 -20.51 -8.17
N LYS A 71 5.61 -20.64 -6.85
CA LYS A 71 4.99 -21.76 -6.09
C LYS A 71 3.82 -21.23 -5.29
N SER A 72 2.70 -21.95 -5.28
CA SER A 72 1.57 -21.67 -4.40
C SER A 72 1.58 -22.64 -3.20
N ASN A 73 1.20 -22.15 -2.02
CA ASN A 73 0.97 -23.01 -0.84
C ASN A 73 -0.36 -23.75 -0.88
N THR A 74 -1.19 -23.48 -1.87
CA THR A 74 -2.54 -24.06 -2.00
C THR A 74 -2.74 -24.59 -3.42
N SER A 75 -3.10 -25.87 -3.55
CA SER A 75 -3.42 -26.46 -4.85
C SER A 75 -4.76 -25.92 -5.37
N LYS A 76 -4.95 -25.96 -6.70
CA LYS A 76 -6.22 -25.57 -7.34
C LYS A 76 -7.42 -26.30 -6.73
N SER A 77 -7.32 -27.62 -6.54
CA SER A 77 -8.40 -28.42 -5.95
C SER A 77 -8.74 -28.02 -4.51
N LYS A 78 -7.71 -27.72 -3.70
CA LYS A 78 -7.91 -27.21 -2.33
C LYS A 78 -8.60 -25.86 -2.35
N PHE A 79 -8.18 -24.95 -3.21
CA PHE A 79 -8.79 -23.63 -3.33
C PHE A 79 -10.26 -23.71 -3.75
N LEU A 80 -10.59 -24.55 -4.74
CA LEU A 80 -11.98 -24.78 -5.15
C LEU A 80 -12.84 -25.35 -4.02
N ARG A 81 -12.30 -26.27 -3.20
CA ARG A 81 -13.03 -26.77 -2.00
C ARG A 81 -13.29 -25.64 -0.99
N MET A 82 -12.31 -24.74 -0.77
CA MET A 82 -12.50 -23.57 0.12
C MET A 82 -13.62 -22.67 -0.40
N VAL A 83 -13.65 -22.39 -1.71
CA VAL A 83 -14.73 -21.59 -2.33
C VAL A 83 -16.09 -22.24 -2.12
N ASN A 84 -16.22 -23.54 -2.40
CA ASN A 84 -17.48 -24.26 -2.22
C ASN A 84 -17.93 -24.29 -0.75
N LYS A 85 -17.01 -24.42 0.20
CA LYS A 85 -17.31 -24.35 1.62
C LYS A 85 -17.80 -22.93 2.03
N ALA A 86 -17.12 -21.89 1.54
CA ALA A 86 -17.51 -20.50 1.78
C ALA A 86 -18.94 -20.21 1.25
N LYS A 87 -19.25 -20.67 0.03
CA LYS A 87 -20.59 -20.57 -0.55
C LYS A 87 -21.68 -21.26 0.30
N LYS A 88 -21.35 -22.39 0.94
CA LYS A 88 -22.28 -23.05 1.87
C LYS A 88 -22.55 -22.19 3.10
N TYR A 89 -21.53 -21.61 3.73
CA TYR A 89 -21.72 -20.71 4.85
C TYR A 89 -22.56 -19.48 4.52
N ILE A 90 -22.36 -18.89 3.33
CA ILE A 90 -23.20 -17.77 2.86
C ILE A 90 -24.66 -18.21 2.71
N LYS A 91 -24.92 -19.41 2.10
CA LYS A 91 -26.29 -19.92 1.94
C LYS A 91 -26.99 -20.25 3.26
N LEU A 92 -26.23 -20.65 4.28
CA LEU A 92 -26.74 -20.94 5.62
C LEU A 92 -26.99 -19.67 6.44
N GLY A 93 -26.51 -18.51 5.98
CA GLY A 93 -26.61 -17.25 6.71
C GLY A 93 -25.55 -17.07 7.79
N ASP A 94 -24.54 -17.95 7.84
CA ASP A 94 -23.47 -17.87 8.83
C ASP A 94 -22.52 -16.69 8.61
N ILE A 95 -22.34 -16.30 7.33
CA ILE A 95 -21.49 -15.19 6.91
C ILE A 95 -22.10 -14.46 5.71
N PHE A 96 -21.84 -13.17 5.58
CA PHE A 96 -22.19 -12.38 4.40
C PHE A 96 -21.10 -12.40 3.33
N GLN A 97 -19.83 -12.35 3.79
CA GLN A 97 -18.65 -12.26 2.93
C GLN A 97 -17.48 -12.99 3.57
N VAL A 98 -16.58 -13.51 2.75
CA VAL A 98 -15.28 -14.00 3.17
C VAL A 98 -14.26 -13.81 2.06
N VAL A 99 -13.05 -13.37 2.42
CA VAL A 99 -11.92 -13.28 1.51
C VAL A 99 -11.04 -14.52 1.67
N LEU A 100 -11.02 -15.37 0.66
CA LEU A 100 -10.14 -16.53 0.61
C LEU A 100 -8.79 -16.12 0.06
N SER A 101 -7.72 -16.58 0.70
CA SER A 101 -6.36 -16.25 0.30
C SER A 101 -5.50 -17.47 0.03
N GLN A 102 -4.46 -17.28 -0.76
CA GLN A 102 -3.35 -18.18 -0.95
C GLN A 102 -2.05 -17.39 -1.02
N ARG A 103 -0.93 -18.06 -0.71
CA ARG A 103 0.38 -17.44 -0.76
C ARG A 103 1.14 -17.97 -1.98
N PHE A 104 1.68 -17.04 -2.75
CA PHE A 104 2.62 -17.34 -3.82
C PHE A 104 4.03 -16.98 -3.37
N GLU A 105 4.97 -17.84 -3.70
CA GLU A 105 6.38 -17.69 -3.40
C GLU A 105 7.21 -17.72 -4.67
N ALA A 106 8.17 -16.81 -4.75
CA ALA A 106 9.12 -16.77 -5.86
C ALA A 106 10.50 -16.37 -5.35
N LYS A 107 11.55 -16.91 -5.97
CA LYS A 107 12.92 -16.49 -5.67
C LYS A 107 13.14 -15.08 -6.18
N LEU A 108 13.48 -14.18 -5.28
CA LEU A 108 13.75 -12.80 -5.60
C LEU A 108 15.17 -12.63 -6.17
N SER A 109 15.30 -12.08 -7.37
CA SER A 109 16.58 -11.78 -8.03
C SER A 109 16.97 -10.30 -8.01
N LYS A 110 16.10 -9.44 -7.52
CA LYS A 110 16.24 -7.98 -7.48
C LYS A 110 16.20 -7.47 -6.04
N LYS A 111 16.74 -6.27 -5.82
CA LYS A 111 16.62 -5.62 -4.52
C LYS A 111 15.14 -5.26 -4.26
N PRO A 112 14.63 -5.43 -3.05
CA PRO A 112 13.24 -5.12 -2.71
C PRO A 112 12.81 -3.69 -3.09
N ILE A 113 13.71 -2.73 -2.94
CA ILE A 113 13.45 -1.33 -3.32
C ILE A 113 13.20 -1.15 -4.83
N ASP A 114 13.82 -1.98 -5.68
CA ASP A 114 13.62 -1.91 -7.12
C ASP A 114 12.23 -2.46 -7.50
N ILE A 115 11.74 -3.46 -6.76
CA ILE A 115 10.36 -3.95 -6.89
C ILE A 115 9.37 -2.85 -6.51
N TYR A 116 9.61 -2.15 -5.39
CA TYR A 116 8.78 -1.01 -5.00
C TYR A 116 8.75 0.09 -6.07
N LYS A 117 9.90 0.46 -6.62
CA LYS A 117 9.98 1.44 -7.72
C LYS A 117 9.18 0.99 -8.95
N LYS A 118 9.25 -0.30 -9.30
CA LYS A 118 8.47 -0.84 -10.41
C LYS A 118 6.97 -0.82 -10.10
N LEU A 119 6.58 -1.22 -8.89
CA LEU A 119 5.19 -1.20 -8.45
C LEU A 119 4.58 0.21 -8.53
N ARG A 120 5.33 1.25 -8.15
CA ARG A 120 4.89 2.65 -8.27
C ARG A 120 4.52 3.07 -9.69
N VAL A 121 5.19 2.50 -10.69
CA VAL A 121 4.95 2.80 -12.10
C VAL A 121 3.83 1.95 -12.68
N THR A 122 3.76 0.66 -12.29
CA THR A 122 2.81 -0.29 -12.89
C THR A 122 1.45 -0.29 -12.22
N ASN A 123 1.40 0.01 -10.93
CA ASN A 123 0.15 0.03 -10.14
C ASN A 123 0.20 1.13 -9.08
N PRO A 124 0.19 2.42 -9.51
CA PRO A 124 0.17 3.54 -8.56
C PRO A 124 -1.13 3.51 -7.74
N SER A 125 -1.01 3.77 -6.45
CA SER A 125 -2.13 3.81 -5.51
C SER A 125 -1.95 4.97 -4.52
N PRO A 126 -3.03 5.47 -3.91
CA PRO A 126 -2.96 6.55 -2.92
C PRO A 126 -2.06 6.24 -1.73
N PHE A 127 -1.99 4.95 -1.34
CA PHE A 127 -1.20 4.49 -0.20
C PHE A 127 -0.16 3.48 -0.67
N MET A 128 1.02 3.97 -0.98
CA MET A 128 2.15 3.13 -1.33
C MET A 128 3.15 3.10 -0.17
N PHE A 129 3.68 1.92 0.14
CA PHE A 129 4.59 1.76 1.27
C PHE A 129 5.72 0.77 0.98
N PHE A 130 6.84 1.03 1.63
CA PHE A 130 8.00 0.16 1.71
C PHE A 130 8.48 0.15 3.16
N PHE A 131 8.19 -0.91 3.89
CA PHE A 131 8.67 -1.10 5.25
C PHE A 131 9.90 -2.01 5.26
N ASN A 132 10.97 -1.54 5.84
CA ASN A 132 12.19 -2.31 6.02
C ASN A 132 12.36 -2.67 7.50
N PHE A 133 12.27 -3.96 7.83
CA PHE A 133 12.44 -4.50 9.17
C PHE A 133 13.79 -5.20 9.36
N ASN A 134 14.77 -4.89 8.53
CA ASN A 134 16.12 -5.47 8.44
C ASN A 134 16.14 -6.91 7.91
N ASP A 135 15.46 -7.84 8.57
CA ASP A 135 15.36 -9.26 8.23
C ASP A 135 14.35 -9.55 7.11
N PHE A 136 13.34 -8.71 6.94
CA PHE A 136 12.38 -8.76 5.83
C PHE A 136 11.86 -7.38 5.47
N GLN A 137 11.28 -7.26 4.26
CA GLN A 137 10.63 -6.04 3.79
C GLN A 137 9.18 -6.31 3.43
N ILE A 138 8.33 -5.31 3.66
CA ILE A 138 6.93 -5.32 3.19
C ILE A 138 6.76 -4.20 2.17
N ILE A 139 6.25 -4.56 1.00
CA ILE A 139 6.03 -3.65 -0.11
C ILE A 139 4.56 -3.72 -0.48
N GLY A 140 3.91 -2.58 -0.64
CA GLY A 140 2.51 -2.57 -1.02
C GLY A 140 2.04 -1.30 -1.72
N ALA A 141 0.88 -1.45 -2.35
CA ALA A 141 0.10 -0.40 -2.96
C ALA A 141 -1.36 -0.64 -2.57
N SER A 142 -1.93 0.26 -1.77
CA SER A 142 -3.31 0.13 -1.28
C SER A 142 -4.18 1.27 -1.83
N PRO A 143 -5.32 0.95 -2.44
CA PRO A 143 -6.23 1.97 -2.96
C PRO A 143 -7.16 2.53 -1.88
N GLU A 144 -7.32 1.86 -0.76
CA GLU A 144 -8.41 2.04 0.19
C GLU A 144 -7.92 2.27 1.62
N ILE A 145 -8.62 3.13 2.34
CA ILE A 145 -8.46 3.31 3.79
C ILE A 145 -9.45 2.42 4.53
N LEU A 146 -9.02 1.82 5.64
CA LEU A 146 -9.94 1.12 6.53
C LEU A 146 -10.87 2.12 7.22
N VAL A 147 -10.28 3.08 7.93
CA VAL A 147 -10.98 4.18 8.59
C VAL A 147 -9.99 5.33 8.80
N ARG A 148 -10.46 6.55 8.68
CA ARG A 148 -9.68 7.76 8.97
C ARG A 148 -10.43 8.62 9.97
N LEU A 149 -9.77 8.97 11.06
CA LEU A 149 -10.22 10.00 11.99
C LEU A 149 -9.34 11.24 11.81
N ARG A 150 -9.95 12.38 11.48
CA ARG A 150 -9.29 13.68 11.38
C ARG A 150 -10.28 14.77 11.79
N ASP A 151 -9.84 15.70 12.62
CA ASP A 151 -10.64 16.83 13.09
C ASP A 151 -12.03 16.38 13.63
N ASN A 152 -12.02 15.34 14.49
CA ASN A 152 -13.20 14.67 15.05
C ASN A 152 -14.18 14.09 14.00
N LYS A 153 -13.78 14.04 12.73
CA LYS A 153 -14.57 13.45 11.65
C LYS A 153 -14.05 12.07 11.25
N ILE A 154 -14.91 11.08 11.37
CA ILE A 154 -14.64 9.71 10.89
C ILE A 154 -14.99 9.65 9.40
N THR A 155 -14.07 9.10 8.61
CA THR A 155 -14.27 8.88 7.18
C THR A 155 -14.02 7.43 6.87
N VAL A 156 -14.98 6.79 6.23
CA VAL A 156 -14.88 5.48 5.59
C VAL A 156 -15.09 5.70 4.09
N ARG A 157 -14.34 5.01 3.26
CA ARG A 157 -14.45 5.11 1.80
C ARG A 157 -14.33 3.72 1.19
N PRO A 158 -15.38 2.89 1.34
CA PRO A 158 -15.37 1.53 0.80
C PRO A 158 -15.37 1.54 -0.72
N ILE A 159 -14.64 0.59 -1.32
CA ILE A 159 -14.62 0.33 -2.74
C ILE A 159 -15.29 -1.03 -2.95
N ALA A 160 -16.39 -1.07 -3.71
CA ALA A 160 -17.09 -2.30 -4.06
C ALA A 160 -16.73 -2.69 -5.51
N GLY A 161 -17.74 -2.80 -6.38
CA GLY A 161 -17.53 -3.20 -7.76
C GLY A 161 -16.76 -2.21 -8.63
N THR A 162 -16.18 -2.72 -9.71
CA THR A 162 -15.43 -1.92 -10.67
C THR A 162 -15.76 -2.30 -12.11
N ARG A 163 -15.58 -1.35 -13.02
CA ARG A 163 -15.63 -1.54 -14.47
C ARG A 163 -14.41 -0.91 -15.12
N PRO A 164 -13.98 -1.38 -16.28
CA PRO A 164 -12.93 -0.73 -17.05
C PRO A 164 -13.37 0.67 -17.47
N ARG A 165 -12.41 1.57 -17.68
CA ARG A 165 -12.70 2.87 -18.27
C ARG A 165 -13.01 2.70 -19.76
N GLY A 166 -14.01 3.43 -20.25
CA GLY A 166 -14.33 3.47 -21.66
C GLY A 166 -13.25 4.18 -22.47
N LYS A 167 -13.06 3.76 -23.71
CA LYS A 167 -12.18 4.47 -24.66
C LYS A 167 -12.82 5.77 -25.18
N THR A 168 -14.13 5.85 -25.12
CA THR A 168 -14.94 7.02 -25.48
C THR A 168 -15.86 7.38 -24.31
N LEU A 169 -16.36 8.61 -24.29
CA LEU A 169 -17.32 9.06 -23.30
C LEU A 169 -18.59 8.18 -23.30
N LYS A 170 -19.05 7.75 -24.49
CA LYS A 170 -20.23 6.89 -24.63
C LYS A 170 -20.01 5.52 -23.99
N GLU A 171 -18.86 4.90 -24.19
CA GLU A 171 -18.49 3.63 -23.53
C GLU A 171 -18.37 3.79 -22.02
N ASP A 172 -17.78 4.88 -21.56
CA ASP A 172 -17.60 5.15 -20.15
C ASP A 172 -18.95 5.30 -19.43
N LEU A 173 -19.88 6.04 -20.01
CA LEU A 173 -21.25 6.15 -19.50
C LEU A 173 -22.03 4.82 -19.56
N TYR A 174 -21.73 3.97 -20.55
CA TYR A 174 -22.29 2.63 -20.60
C TYR A 174 -21.79 1.78 -19.43
N TYR A 175 -20.49 1.74 -19.16
CA TYR A 175 -19.91 0.99 -18.03
C TYR A 175 -20.38 1.52 -16.68
N GLU A 176 -20.54 2.82 -16.51
CA GLU A 176 -21.13 3.42 -15.31
C GLU A 176 -22.54 2.89 -15.07
N LYS A 177 -23.41 2.94 -16.08
CA LYS A 177 -24.78 2.44 -15.99
C LYS A 177 -24.85 0.93 -15.76
N ASP A 178 -23.95 0.17 -16.36
CA ASP A 178 -23.83 -1.28 -16.16
C ASP A 178 -23.45 -1.59 -14.72
N LEU A 179 -22.44 -0.90 -14.16
CA LEU A 179 -22.04 -1.04 -12.76
C LEU A 179 -23.18 -0.75 -11.79
N LEU A 180 -23.92 0.33 -12.01
CA LEU A 180 -25.03 0.74 -11.16
C LEU A 180 -26.27 -0.18 -11.23
N LYS A 181 -26.34 -1.05 -12.23
CA LYS A 181 -27.42 -2.04 -12.38
C LYS A 181 -27.04 -3.44 -11.93
N ASP A 182 -25.76 -3.69 -11.69
CA ASP A 182 -25.27 -5.01 -11.32
C ASP A 182 -25.72 -5.36 -9.89
N LYS A 183 -26.60 -6.33 -9.76
CA LYS A 183 -27.19 -6.74 -8.46
C LYS A 183 -26.14 -7.24 -7.47
N LYS A 184 -25.10 -7.91 -7.95
CA LYS A 184 -24.01 -8.41 -7.10
C LYS A 184 -23.20 -7.25 -6.52
N GLU A 185 -22.81 -6.31 -7.36
CA GLU A 185 -22.04 -5.14 -6.95
C GLU A 185 -22.84 -4.22 -6.02
N LEU A 186 -24.14 -4.06 -6.29
CA LEU A 186 -25.05 -3.33 -5.40
C LEU A 186 -25.21 -4.01 -4.04
N SER A 187 -25.27 -5.34 -4.01
CA SER A 187 -25.35 -6.10 -2.74
C SER A 187 -24.09 -5.94 -1.91
N GLU A 188 -22.92 -5.95 -2.54
CA GLU A 188 -21.62 -5.71 -1.88
C GLU A 188 -21.56 -4.29 -1.33
N HIS A 189 -21.95 -3.30 -2.13
CA HIS A 189 -22.02 -1.90 -1.71
C HIS A 189 -22.93 -1.70 -0.50
N LEU A 190 -24.11 -2.30 -0.51
CA LEU A 190 -25.06 -2.24 0.61
C LEU A 190 -24.50 -2.88 1.88
N MET A 191 -23.78 -4.00 1.75
CA MET A 191 -23.13 -4.67 2.87
C MET A 191 -22.03 -3.79 3.49
N LEU A 192 -21.21 -3.09 2.68
CA LEU A 192 -20.12 -2.23 3.14
C LEU A 192 -20.63 -0.95 3.81
#